data_bf08a0c6ce1b755edabc27e89110cb98
#
_entry.id   bf08a0c6ce1b755edabc27e89110cb98
#
_cell.length_a   1.000
_cell.length_b   1.000
_cell.length_c   1.000
_cell.angle_alpha   90.00
_cell.angle_beta   90.00
_cell.angle_gamma   90.00
#
_symmetry.space_group_name_H-M   'P 1'
#
loop_
_entity.id
_entity.type
_entity.pdbx_description
1 polymer ?
#
loop_
_entity_poly.entity_id
_entity_poly.type
_entity_poly.pdbx_seq_one_letter_code
_entity_poly.pdbx_strand_id
1 'polypeptide(L)'
;MPNAKVLSEKQAIVAALTDKLQHAAAGVIVDYKGITVAEDTELRAECRKNNIEYAVIKNTLLRFAFNNCGMSELDEQLNGTTSLAICADDPVAPARVIADYAKKLKDKFEIKGGFMDGKVVSMETVNALASIPALPVLQAQVLGTMLAPISGLACVLKQIAEKNGAAAE
;
A
#
# COMPACT_ATOMS: atom_id res chain seq x y z
N MET A 1 -0.03 -40.15 8.94
CA MET A 1 -1.26 -39.52 8.42
C MET A 1 -1.43 -38.18 9.09
N PRO A 2 -1.75 -37.09 8.39
CA PRO A 2 -1.97 -35.82 9.05
C PRO A 2 -3.18 -35.91 9.98
N ASN A 3 -3.06 -35.31 11.18
CA ASN A 3 -4.13 -35.34 12.17
C ASN A 3 -5.35 -34.57 11.60
N ALA A 4 -6.52 -35.20 11.54
CA ALA A 4 -7.73 -34.64 10.94
C ALA A 4 -8.10 -33.26 11.52
N LYS A 5 -7.87 -33.04 12.84
CA LYS A 5 -8.08 -31.74 13.49
C LYS A 5 -7.17 -30.63 12.93
N VAL A 6 -5.88 -30.93 12.75
CA VAL A 6 -4.92 -29.95 12.20
C VAL A 6 -5.21 -29.64 10.73
N LEU A 7 -5.77 -30.58 9.99
CA LEU A 7 -6.17 -30.37 8.60
C LEU A 7 -7.39 -29.42 8.53
N SER A 8 -8.41 -29.66 9.36
CA SER A 8 -9.60 -28.81 9.42
C SER A 8 -9.28 -27.38 9.87
N GLU A 9 -8.38 -27.20 10.84
CA GLU A 9 -7.91 -25.88 11.27
C GLU A 9 -7.22 -25.12 10.11
N LYS A 10 -6.34 -25.78 9.37
CA LYS A 10 -5.69 -25.17 8.20
C LYS A 10 -6.66 -24.81 7.08
N GLN A 11 -7.63 -25.66 6.83
CA GLN A 11 -8.68 -25.39 5.84
C GLN A 11 -9.53 -24.17 6.27
N ALA A 12 -9.88 -24.06 7.55
CA ALA A 12 -10.59 -22.90 8.08
C ALA A 12 -9.77 -21.59 7.92
N ILE A 13 -8.45 -21.64 8.17
CA ILE A 13 -7.57 -20.49 7.98
C ILE A 13 -7.51 -20.10 6.49
N VAL A 14 -7.39 -21.06 5.57
CA VAL A 14 -7.37 -20.80 4.13
C VAL A 14 -8.70 -20.20 3.67
N ALA A 15 -9.83 -20.71 4.14
CA ALA A 15 -11.15 -20.18 3.83
C ALA A 15 -11.29 -18.72 4.30
N ALA A 16 -10.95 -18.43 5.56
CA ALA A 16 -10.97 -17.07 6.09
C ALA A 16 -10.02 -16.11 5.34
N LEU A 17 -8.85 -16.60 4.89
CA LEU A 17 -7.94 -15.81 4.06
C LEU A 17 -8.52 -15.54 2.67
N THR A 18 -9.13 -16.54 2.05
CA THR A 18 -9.79 -16.40 0.74
C THR A 18 -10.90 -15.36 0.80
N ASP A 19 -11.75 -15.41 1.84
CA ASP A 19 -12.81 -14.43 2.05
C ASP A 19 -12.24 -13.01 2.22
N LYS A 20 -11.17 -12.85 2.99
CA LYS A 20 -10.49 -11.56 3.15
C LYS A 20 -9.89 -11.04 1.85
N LEU A 21 -9.28 -11.90 1.05
CA LEU A 21 -8.69 -11.55 -0.25
C LEU A 21 -9.75 -11.13 -1.26
N GLN A 22 -10.92 -11.77 -1.25
CA GLN A 22 -12.04 -11.41 -2.13
C GLN A 22 -12.66 -10.05 -1.81
N HIS A 23 -12.67 -9.66 -0.53
CA HIS A 23 -13.20 -8.36 -0.08
C HIS A 23 -12.14 -7.25 -0.06
N ALA A 24 -10.88 -7.57 -0.30
CA ALA A 24 -9.80 -6.61 -0.30
C ALA A 24 -9.74 -5.83 -1.61
N ALA A 25 -9.72 -4.50 -1.55
CA ALA A 25 -9.49 -3.64 -2.70
C ALA A 25 -8.04 -3.77 -3.21
N ALA A 26 -7.08 -3.85 -2.30
CA ALA A 26 -5.67 -4.05 -2.64
C ALA A 26 -4.90 -4.78 -1.54
N GLY A 27 -3.82 -5.43 -1.93
CA GLY A 27 -2.87 -6.03 -1.01
C GLY A 27 -1.45 -6.02 -1.56
N VAL A 28 -0.49 -5.92 -0.66
CA VAL A 28 0.95 -5.88 -0.98
C VAL A 28 1.66 -7.01 -0.24
N ILE A 29 2.48 -7.73 -0.97
CA ILE A 29 3.31 -8.83 -0.48
C ILE A 29 4.71 -8.29 -0.22
N VAL A 30 5.22 -8.53 0.98
CA VAL A 30 6.48 -7.95 1.45
C VAL A 30 7.38 -9.01 2.08
N ASP A 31 8.68 -8.89 1.86
CA ASP A 31 9.71 -9.59 2.64
C ASP A 31 10.10 -8.72 3.84
N TYR A 32 10.12 -9.33 5.03
CA TYR A 32 10.46 -8.64 6.29
C TYR A 32 11.73 -9.20 6.94
N LYS A 33 12.69 -9.63 6.16
CA LYS A 33 13.89 -10.29 6.64
C LYS A 33 14.80 -9.33 7.41
N GLY A 34 14.95 -9.57 8.72
CA GLY A 34 15.89 -8.82 9.56
C GLY A 34 15.34 -7.55 10.21
N ILE A 35 14.03 -7.39 10.27
CA ILE A 35 13.37 -6.31 11.02
C ILE A 35 13.49 -6.54 12.51
N THR A 36 13.70 -5.48 13.29
CA THR A 36 13.66 -5.53 14.76
C THR A 36 12.22 -5.49 15.27
N VAL A 37 12.01 -5.99 16.50
CA VAL A 37 10.68 -6.00 17.13
C VAL A 37 10.11 -4.58 17.27
N ALA A 38 10.95 -3.59 17.54
CA ALA A 38 10.53 -2.20 17.64
C ALA A 38 9.98 -1.68 16.29
N GLU A 39 10.73 -1.89 15.21
CA GLU A 39 10.34 -1.50 13.85
C GLU A 39 9.03 -2.19 13.40
N ASP A 40 8.87 -3.50 13.70
CA ASP A 40 7.62 -4.23 13.39
C ASP A 40 6.43 -3.70 14.18
N THR A 41 6.64 -3.31 15.44
CA THR A 41 5.59 -2.74 16.29
C THR A 41 5.12 -1.37 15.76
N GLU A 42 6.07 -0.53 15.33
CA GLU A 42 5.75 0.76 14.69
C GLU A 42 5.01 0.56 13.37
N LEU A 43 5.48 -0.34 12.51
CA LEU A 43 4.81 -0.69 11.24
C LEU A 43 3.37 -1.13 11.48
N ARG A 44 3.14 -2.04 12.43
CA ARG A 44 1.80 -2.51 12.80
C ARG A 44 0.91 -1.39 13.35
N ALA A 45 1.49 -0.45 14.10
CA ALA A 45 0.76 0.70 14.63
C ALA A 45 0.33 1.64 13.48
N GLU A 46 1.19 1.90 12.51
CA GLU A 46 0.86 2.71 11.33
C GLU A 46 -0.14 2.01 10.40
N CYS A 47 0.01 0.71 10.18
CA CYS A 47 -0.97 -0.08 9.43
C CYS A 47 -2.37 0.02 10.05
N ARG A 48 -2.49 -0.13 11.36
CA ARG A 48 -3.77 0.03 12.06
C ARG A 48 -4.39 1.42 11.95
N LYS A 49 -3.55 2.48 11.95
CA LYS A 49 -4.03 3.86 11.75
C LYS A 49 -4.64 4.09 10.36
N ASN A 50 -4.17 3.36 9.37
CA ASN A 50 -4.62 3.45 7.98
C ASN A 50 -5.61 2.33 7.60
N ASN A 51 -6.20 1.62 8.57
CA ASN A 51 -7.12 0.49 8.36
C ASN A 51 -6.51 -0.63 7.48
N ILE A 52 -5.20 -0.84 7.57
CA ILE A 52 -4.49 -1.90 6.85
C ILE A 52 -4.33 -3.11 7.78
N GLU A 53 -4.82 -4.26 7.36
CA GLU A 53 -4.57 -5.53 8.05
C GLU A 53 -3.20 -6.07 7.62
N TYR A 54 -2.23 -6.03 8.53
CA TYR A 54 -0.90 -6.57 8.31
C TYR A 54 -0.74 -7.90 9.06
N ALA A 55 -0.51 -8.97 8.31
CA ALA A 55 -0.37 -10.32 8.84
C ALA A 55 0.83 -11.05 8.25
N VAL A 56 1.55 -11.78 9.10
CA VAL A 56 2.59 -12.72 8.68
C VAL A 56 1.96 -14.08 8.51
N ILE A 57 1.96 -14.62 7.30
CA ILE A 57 1.25 -15.85 6.96
C ILE A 57 2.21 -16.82 6.28
N LYS A 58 2.03 -18.10 6.53
CA LYS A 58 2.85 -19.14 5.91
C LYS A 58 2.61 -19.20 4.39
N ASN A 59 3.69 -19.19 3.59
CA ASN A 59 3.63 -19.18 2.12
C ASN A 59 2.74 -20.28 1.54
N THR A 60 2.77 -21.48 2.10
CA THR A 60 1.91 -22.58 1.64
C THR A 60 0.43 -22.29 1.78
N LEU A 61 0.00 -21.60 2.85
CA LEU A 61 -1.40 -21.22 3.05
C LEU A 61 -1.80 -20.06 2.11
N LEU A 62 -0.88 -19.12 1.89
CA LEU A 62 -1.07 -18.03 0.91
C LEU A 62 -1.23 -18.56 -0.51
N ARG A 63 -0.41 -19.53 -0.92
CA ARG A 63 -0.54 -20.18 -2.24
C ARG A 63 -1.93 -20.79 -2.45
N PHE A 64 -2.43 -21.52 -1.48
CA PHE A 64 -3.79 -22.08 -1.58
C PHE A 64 -4.86 -20.98 -1.66
N ALA A 65 -4.73 -19.92 -0.88
CA ALA A 65 -5.68 -18.81 -0.89
C ALA A 65 -5.65 -18.04 -2.23
N PHE A 66 -4.46 -17.72 -2.75
CA PHE A 66 -4.31 -17.04 -4.05
C PHE A 66 -4.78 -17.91 -5.23
N ASN A 67 -4.49 -19.20 -5.23
CA ASN A 67 -4.99 -20.12 -6.25
C ASN A 67 -6.53 -20.21 -6.23
N ASN A 68 -7.15 -20.19 -5.05
CA ASN A 68 -8.61 -20.14 -4.93
C ASN A 68 -9.21 -18.82 -5.47
N CYS A 69 -8.46 -17.72 -5.41
CA CYS A 69 -8.84 -16.42 -5.97
C CYS A 69 -8.46 -16.24 -7.45
N GLY A 70 -7.78 -17.22 -8.07
CA GLY A 70 -7.36 -17.15 -9.48
C GLY A 70 -6.09 -16.33 -9.73
N MET A 71 -5.31 -15.98 -8.69
CA MET A 71 -4.09 -15.18 -8.76
C MET A 71 -2.83 -16.07 -8.67
N SER A 72 -2.72 -17.10 -9.52
CA SER A 72 -1.60 -18.05 -9.51
C SER A 72 -0.24 -17.44 -9.89
N GLU A 73 -0.22 -16.30 -10.56
CA GLU A 73 1.03 -15.60 -10.95
C GLU A 73 1.85 -15.13 -9.74
N LEU A 74 1.21 -14.93 -8.58
CA LEU A 74 1.90 -14.55 -7.33
C LEU A 74 2.68 -15.70 -6.69
N ASP A 75 2.46 -16.95 -7.11
CA ASP A 75 3.13 -18.12 -6.52
C ASP A 75 4.65 -18.07 -6.68
N GLU A 76 5.17 -17.50 -7.75
CA GLU A 76 6.60 -17.34 -8.00
C GLU A 76 7.25 -16.37 -7.00
N GLN A 77 6.49 -15.39 -6.50
CA GLN A 77 6.95 -14.37 -5.57
C GLN A 77 6.89 -14.82 -4.10
N LEU A 78 6.14 -15.90 -3.80
CA LEU A 78 5.97 -16.46 -2.46
C LEU A 78 7.14 -17.33 -2.01
N ASN A 79 8.37 -16.81 -2.11
CA ASN A 79 9.58 -17.48 -1.64
C ASN A 79 10.20 -16.69 -0.47
N GLY A 80 10.75 -17.41 0.52
CA GLY A 80 11.38 -16.79 1.71
C GLY A 80 10.35 -16.32 2.76
N THR A 81 10.70 -15.27 3.52
CA THR A 81 9.82 -14.66 4.50
C THR A 81 8.76 -13.82 3.79
N THR A 82 7.50 -13.94 4.22
CA THR A 82 6.40 -13.25 3.54
C THR A 82 5.41 -12.70 4.55
N SER A 83 5.13 -11.43 4.45
CA SER A 83 4.03 -10.76 5.12
C SER A 83 3.07 -10.18 4.09
N LEU A 84 1.81 -10.09 4.46
CA LEU A 84 0.74 -9.60 3.62
C LEU A 84 0.08 -8.40 4.29
N ALA A 85 -0.02 -7.29 3.58
CA ALA A 85 -0.75 -6.11 3.98
C ALA A 85 -1.98 -5.96 3.09
N ILE A 86 -3.18 -5.98 3.67
CA ILE A 86 -4.45 -5.93 2.95
C ILE A 86 -5.24 -4.70 3.39
N CYS A 87 -5.88 -4.01 2.46
CA CYS A 87 -6.85 -2.97 2.75
C CYS A 87 -8.13 -3.19 1.94
N ALA A 88 -9.29 -2.97 2.58
CA ALA A 88 -10.59 -3.07 1.92
C ALA A 88 -11.08 -1.72 1.38
N ASP A 89 -10.74 -0.60 2.06
CA ASP A 89 -11.30 0.72 1.78
C ASP A 89 -10.48 1.49 0.74
N ASP A 90 -9.16 1.58 0.92
CA ASP A 90 -8.27 2.40 0.09
C ASP A 90 -7.23 1.53 -0.63
N PRO A 91 -7.28 1.43 -1.97
CA PRO A 91 -6.35 0.60 -2.73
C PRO A 91 -4.90 1.11 -2.70
N VAL A 92 -4.69 2.39 -2.39
CA VAL A 92 -3.35 3.02 -2.40
C VAL A 92 -2.68 2.97 -1.03
N ALA A 93 -3.46 2.93 0.05
CA ALA A 93 -2.96 2.99 1.42
C ALA A 93 -1.89 1.92 1.73
N PRO A 94 -2.07 0.62 1.42
CA PRO A 94 -1.07 -0.39 1.71
C PRO A 94 0.24 -0.16 0.95
N ALA A 95 0.17 0.23 -0.34
CA ALA A 95 1.35 0.50 -1.14
C ALA A 95 2.16 1.68 -0.57
N ARG A 96 1.49 2.77 -0.15
CA ARG A 96 2.14 3.95 0.40
C ARG A 96 2.85 3.68 1.72
N VAL A 97 2.15 3.09 2.71
CA VAL A 97 2.72 2.78 4.02
C VAL A 97 3.92 1.84 3.87
N ILE A 98 3.77 0.79 3.07
CA ILE A 98 4.82 -0.21 2.83
C ILE A 98 6.03 0.43 2.13
N ALA A 99 5.84 1.26 1.10
CA ALA A 99 6.94 1.91 0.40
C ALA A 99 7.69 2.93 1.27
N ASP A 100 7.00 3.63 2.16
CA ASP A 100 7.64 4.55 3.11
C ASP A 100 8.52 3.79 4.12
N TYR A 101 8.08 2.61 4.57
CA TYR A 101 8.91 1.73 5.39
C TYR A 101 10.05 1.08 4.59
N ALA A 102 9.83 0.69 3.35
CA ALA A 102 10.89 0.18 2.47
C ALA A 102 12.00 1.22 2.25
N LYS A 103 11.64 2.51 2.14
CA LYS A 103 12.63 3.60 2.07
C LYS A 103 13.42 3.79 3.38
N LYS A 104 12.77 3.62 4.54
CA LYS A 104 13.41 3.74 5.86
C LYS A 104 14.32 2.57 6.16
N LEU A 105 13.94 1.36 5.76
CA LEU A 105 14.57 0.07 6.11
C LEU A 105 15.24 -0.61 4.90
N LYS A 106 15.87 0.14 4.02
CA LYS A 106 16.39 -0.19 2.67
C LYS A 106 16.87 -1.62 2.44
N ASP A 107 17.54 -2.25 3.44
CA ASP A 107 18.15 -3.57 3.28
C ASP A 107 17.36 -4.71 3.96
N LYS A 108 16.28 -4.38 4.66
CA LYS A 108 15.55 -5.34 5.50
C LYS A 108 14.11 -5.58 5.07
N PHE A 109 13.59 -4.69 4.22
CA PHE A 109 12.18 -4.66 3.87
C PHE A 109 12.02 -4.47 2.36
N GLU A 110 11.59 -5.53 1.68
CA GLU A 110 11.54 -5.57 0.23
C GLU A 110 10.12 -5.88 -0.25
N ILE A 111 9.63 -5.09 -1.21
CA ILE A 111 8.33 -5.31 -1.83
C ILE A 111 8.51 -6.38 -2.91
N LYS A 112 7.80 -7.49 -2.81
CA LYS A 112 7.80 -8.56 -3.81
C LYS A 112 6.80 -8.32 -4.93
N GLY A 113 5.65 -7.79 -4.59
CA GLY A 113 4.57 -7.53 -5.52
C GLY A 113 3.27 -7.26 -4.78
N GLY A 114 2.18 -7.25 -5.50
CA GLY A 114 0.87 -7.02 -4.91
C GLY A 114 -0.27 -7.42 -5.82
N PHE A 115 -1.47 -7.19 -5.36
CA PHE A 115 -2.68 -7.32 -6.17
C PHE A 115 -3.59 -6.12 -5.91
N MET A 116 -4.39 -5.77 -6.91
CA MET A 116 -5.40 -4.72 -6.85
C MET A 116 -6.59 -5.14 -7.70
N ASP A 117 -7.78 -5.10 -7.13
CA ASP A 117 -9.03 -5.50 -7.80
C ASP A 117 -8.95 -6.91 -8.45
N GLY A 118 -8.29 -7.85 -7.78
CA GLY A 118 -8.12 -9.23 -8.28
C GLY A 118 -7.08 -9.40 -9.40
N LYS A 119 -6.31 -8.34 -9.74
CA LYS A 119 -5.23 -8.40 -10.73
C LYS A 119 -3.88 -8.33 -10.04
N VAL A 120 -2.94 -9.11 -10.53
CA VAL A 120 -1.56 -9.08 -10.07
C VAL A 120 -0.87 -7.80 -10.54
N VAL A 121 -0.16 -7.16 -9.64
CA VAL A 121 0.55 -5.89 -9.88
C VAL A 121 2.03 -6.10 -9.64
N SER A 122 2.85 -5.64 -10.60
CA SER A 122 4.31 -5.72 -10.49
C SER A 122 4.87 -4.77 -9.43
N MET A 123 6.10 -5.03 -8.98
CA MET A 123 6.82 -4.18 -8.03
C MET A 123 6.90 -2.71 -8.51
N GLU A 124 7.14 -2.48 -9.80
CA GLU A 124 7.22 -1.12 -10.39
C GLU A 124 5.88 -0.38 -10.23
N THR A 125 4.78 -1.07 -10.49
CA THR A 125 3.43 -0.48 -10.37
C THR A 125 3.07 -0.21 -8.92
N VAL A 126 3.46 -1.09 -7.97
CA VAL A 126 3.29 -0.84 -6.53
C VAL A 126 4.06 0.40 -6.09
N ASN A 127 5.28 0.60 -6.57
CA ASN A 127 6.06 1.80 -6.29
C ASN A 127 5.45 3.07 -6.92
N ALA A 128 4.87 2.97 -8.11
CA ALA A 128 4.13 4.05 -8.74
C ALA A 128 2.88 4.42 -7.93
N LEU A 129 2.11 3.43 -7.49
CA LEU A 129 0.96 3.61 -6.59
C LEU A 129 1.36 4.27 -5.26
N ALA A 130 2.50 3.88 -4.70
CA ALA A 130 3.02 4.47 -3.47
C ALA A 130 3.36 5.97 -3.59
N SER A 131 3.61 6.46 -4.80
CA SER A 131 3.84 7.90 -5.05
C SER A 131 2.55 8.73 -5.02
N ILE A 132 1.38 8.10 -5.08
CA ILE A 132 0.08 8.78 -5.07
C ILE A 132 -0.28 9.17 -3.64
N PRO A 133 -0.58 10.46 -3.39
CA PRO A 133 -0.99 10.93 -2.06
C PRO A 133 -2.38 10.40 -1.68
N ALA A 134 -2.73 10.53 -0.38
CA ALA A 134 -4.06 10.16 0.10
C ALA A 134 -5.18 10.93 -0.63
N LEU A 135 -6.34 10.31 -0.75
CA LEU A 135 -7.49 10.82 -1.51
C LEU A 135 -7.84 12.30 -1.21
N PRO A 136 -7.91 12.77 0.06
CA PRO A 136 -8.22 14.18 0.33
C PRO A 136 -7.10 15.13 -0.15
N VAL A 137 -5.84 14.69 -0.11
CA VAL A 137 -4.70 15.49 -0.60
C VAL A 137 -4.74 15.56 -2.13
N LEU A 138 -5.07 14.46 -2.79
CA LEU A 138 -5.24 14.41 -4.25
C LEU A 138 -6.38 15.34 -4.71
N GLN A 139 -7.51 15.32 -4.02
CA GLN A 139 -8.62 16.24 -4.28
C GLN A 139 -8.20 17.71 -4.08
N ALA A 140 -7.48 18.03 -3.01
CA ALA A 140 -6.96 19.36 -2.78
C ALA A 140 -5.97 19.82 -3.88
N GLN A 141 -5.13 18.88 -4.37
CA GLN A 141 -4.21 19.17 -5.46
C GLN A 141 -4.94 19.47 -6.77
N VAL A 142 -5.96 18.70 -7.11
CA VAL A 142 -6.79 18.96 -8.29
C VAL A 142 -7.48 20.33 -8.20
N LEU A 143 -8.11 20.63 -7.07
CA LEU A 143 -8.74 21.94 -6.84
C LEU A 143 -7.71 23.07 -6.91
N GLY A 144 -6.52 22.87 -6.34
CA GLY A 144 -5.42 23.81 -6.42
C GLY A 144 -4.96 24.09 -7.84
N THR A 145 -4.83 23.07 -8.68
CA THR A 145 -4.46 23.23 -10.10
C THR A 145 -5.53 23.97 -10.90
N MET A 146 -6.81 23.78 -10.58
CA MET A 146 -7.90 24.54 -11.21
C MET A 146 -7.91 26.01 -10.81
N LEU A 147 -7.53 26.33 -9.57
CA LEU A 147 -7.44 27.70 -9.08
C LEU A 147 -6.13 28.41 -9.45
N ALA A 148 -5.09 27.65 -9.80
CA ALA A 148 -3.74 28.18 -10.08
C ALA A 148 -3.71 29.30 -11.13
N PRO A 149 -4.45 29.23 -12.26
CA PRO A 149 -4.43 30.32 -13.26
C PRO A 149 -4.98 31.64 -12.71
N ILE A 150 -6.04 31.56 -11.89
CA ILE A 150 -6.69 32.74 -11.29
C ILE A 150 -5.77 33.34 -10.24
N SER A 151 -5.22 32.53 -9.34
CA SER A 151 -4.29 32.97 -8.30
C SER A 151 -2.99 33.51 -8.89
N GLY A 152 -2.48 32.91 -9.97
CA GLY A 152 -1.30 33.37 -10.68
C GLY A 152 -1.51 34.76 -11.28
N LEU A 153 -2.66 35.02 -11.92
CA LEU A 153 -3.01 36.31 -12.45
C LEU A 153 -3.09 37.38 -11.33
N ALA A 154 -3.76 37.03 -10.23
CA ALA A 154 -3.87 37.94 -9.09
C ALA A 154 -2.49 38.30 -8.47
N CYS A 155 -1.60 37.30 -8.34
CA CYS A 155 -0.23 37.52 -7.89
C CYS A 155 0.57 38.46 -8.83
N VAL A 156 0.48 38.26 -10.14
CA VAL A 156 1.15 39.10 -11.13
C VAL A 156 0.63 40.54 -11.08
N LEU A 157 -0.70 40.72 -11.02
CA LEU A 157 -1.30 42.04 -10.88
C LEU A 157 -0.85 42.76 -9.61
N LYS A 158 -0.78 42.04 -8.49
CA LYS A 158 -0.27 42.58 -7.22
C LYS A 158 1.19 43.01 -7.34
N GLN A 159 2.05 42.18 -7.93
CA GLN A 159 3.45 42.50 -8.14
C GLN A 159 3.65 43.72 -9.08
N ILE A 160 2.83 43.86 -10.10
CA ILE A 160 2.84 45.06 -10.99
C ILE A 160 2.43 46.29 -10.21
N ALA A 161 1.38 46.20 -9.39
CA ALA A 161 0.93 47.32 -8.56
C ALA A 161 2.00 47.76 -7.54
N GLU A 162 2.65 46.79 -6.89
CA GLU A 162 3.75 47.06 -5.93
C GLU A 162 4.97 47.70 -6.63
N LYS A 163 5.34 47.22 -7.82
CA LYS A 163 6.44 47.82 -8.60
C LYS A 163 6.10 49.25 -9.07
N ASN A 164 4.87 49.49 -9.52
CA ASN A 164 4.45 50.82 -9.95
C ASN A 164 4.25 51.78 -8.78
N GLY A 165 3.82 51.29 -7.60
CA GLY A 165 3.74 52.05 -6.38
C GLY A 165 5.10 52.42 -5.81
N ALA A 166 6.09 51.52 -5.87
CA ALA A 166 7.47 51.77 -5.46
C ALA A 166 8.25 52.68 -6.46
N ALA A 167 7.74 52.87 -7.69
CA ALA A 167 8.32 53.80 -8.68
C ALA A 167 7.70 55.20 -8.62
N ALA A 168 6.71 55.41 -7.73
CA ALA A 168 6.00 56.68 -7.54
C ALA A 168 6.42 57.41 -6.26
N GLU A 169 7.38 56.86 -5.48
CA GLU A 169 8.15 57.55 -4.41
C GLU A 169 9.60 57.83 -4.92
#